data_82950b52dd2a56c233ce7e44551319d0
#
_entry.id   82950b52dd2a56c233ce7e44551319d0
#
_cell.length_a   1.000
_cell.length_b   1.000
_cell.length_c   1.000
_cell.angle_alpha   90.00
_cell.angle_beta   90.00
_cell.angle_gamma   90.00
#
_symmetry.space_group_name_H-M   'P 1'
#
loop_
_entity.id
_entity.type
_entity.pdbx_description
1 polymer ?
#
loop_
_entity_poly.entity_id
_entity_poly.type
_entity_poly.pdbx_seq_one_letter_code
_entity_poly.pdbx_strand_id
1 'polypeptide(L)'
;DAERAIAGGTPQTLAQVSTPTFNSASASSWLWGVMITPDNDVVQTGIINWPSHLCSFTGNGYTSGVPDGYRKVNSALYDLIPETDIRKQWFLSPDNKSSLIDNEQIEGTSIVEYFGLTPYVNTKFGAYQSIFGNTTNASDWPLMRVEEMYLIKAEAEAMGGNLSGGKSTLENFVRTYRDPSFTSKANSAQDFQDEVWLQRRMELWGEGFSLFDILRLKKPVVRKNTNYDPSVQYNSAAEAQILIYRIPQCEMETNSGISDTDNNPAAPQPQL
;
A
#
# COMPACT_ATOMS: atom_id res chain seq x y z
N ASP A 1 14.10 4.52 -18.26
CA ASP A 1 13.82 3.15 -17.81
C ASP A 1 12.33 2.93 -17.56
N ALA A 2 11.64 3.80 -16.78
CA ALA A 2 10.21 3.67 -16.51
C ALA A 2 9.36 3.62 -17.80
N GLU A 3 9.67 4.44 -18.80
CA GLU A 3 8.99 4.44 -20.10
C GLU A 3 9.12 3.10 -20.85
N ARG A 4 10.29 2.45 -20.77
CA ARG A 4 10.48 1.12 -21.35
C ARG A 4 9.68 0.06 -20.58
N ALA A 5 9.60 0.17 -19.28
CA ALA A 5 8.84 -0.73 -18.44
C ALA A 5 7.32 -0.60 -18.65
N ILE A 6 6.83 0.62 -18.89
CA ILE A 6 5.42 0.88 -19.24
C ILE A 6 4.98 0.10 -20.49
N ALA A 7 5.87 -0.06 -21.47
CA ALA A 7 5.57 -0.87 -22.65
C ALA A 7 5.39 -2.37 -22.36
N GLY A 8 5.82 -2.86 -21.21
CA GLY A 8 5.73 -4.25 -20.78
C GLY A 8 4.43 -4.63 -20.07
N GLY A 9 3.53 -3.70 -19.81
CA GLY A 9 2.29 -3.98 -19.09
C GLY A 9 1.21 -2.94 -19.36
N THR A 10 0.02 -3.20 -18.83
CA THR A 10 -1.11 -2.27 -18.91
C THR A 10 -1.71 -2.12 -17.52
N PRO A 11 -1.94 -0.89 -17.02
CA PRO A 11 -2.59 -0.68 -15.73
C PRO A 11 -3.93 -1.39 -15.65
N GLN A 12 -4.26 -1.88 -14.47
CA GLN A 12 -5.60 -2.42 -14.24
C GLN A 12 -6.64 -1.32 -14.48
N THR A 13 -7.66 -1.68 -15.26
CA THR A 13 -8.77 -0.78 -15.61
C THR A 13 -9.60 -0.43 -14.37
N LEU A 14 -10.39 0.64 -14.47
CA LEU A 14 -11.33 1.05 -13.43
C LEU A 14 -12.24 -0.12 -13.01
N ALA A 15 -12.76 -0.88 -13.96
CA ALA A 15 -13.60 -2.05 -13.68
C ALA A 15 -12.86 -3.14 -12.90
N GLN A 16 -11.60 -3.43 -13.26
CA GLN A 16 -10.80 -4.45 -12.56
C GLN A 16 -10.49 -4.06 -11.12
N VAL A 17 -10.23 -2.78 -10.85
CA VAL A 17 -9.95 -2.30 -9.48
C VAL A 17 -11.20 -1.94 -8.69
N SER A 18 -12.39 -2.09 -9.28
CA SER A 18 -13.69 -1.94 -8.57
C SER A 18 -14.14 -3.22 -7.86
N THR A 19 -13.28 -4.21 -7.77
CA THR A 19 -13.44 -5.41 -6.93
C THR A 19 -12.14 -5.65 -6.17
N PRO A 20 -12.14 -6.37 -5.04
CA PRO A 20 -10.91 -6.79 -4.39
C PRO A 20 -10.03 -7.59 -5.37
N THR A 21 -8.79 -7.13 -5.59
CA THR A 21 -7.89 -7.66 -6.63
C THR A 21 -6.45 -7.73 -6.11
N PHE A 22 -5.42 -7.60 -6.96
CA PHE A 22 -4.01 -7.68 -6.59
C PHE A 22 -3.61 -9.02 -5.94
N ASN A 23 -4.21 -10.12 -6.41
CA ASN A 23 -4.06 -11.46 -5.86
C ASN A 23 -3.54 -12.49 -6.87
N SER A 24 -3.24 -12.08 -8.11
CA SER A 24 -2.76 -12.97 -9.17
C SER A 24 -1.73 -12.31 -10.09
N ALA A 25 -0.61 -13.00 -10.34
CA ALA A 25 0.43 -12.59 -11.27
C ALA A 25 -0.02 -12.65 -12.76
N SER A 26 -1.22 -13.16 -13.04
CA SER A 26 -1.82 -13.11 -14.38
C SER A 26 -2.35 -11.72 -14.75
N ALA A 27 -2.41 -10.78 -13.81
CA ALA A 27 -2.82 -9.41 -14.08
C ALA A 27 -1.83 -8.71 -15.02
N SER A 28 -2.35 -8.07 -16.08
CA SER A 28 -1.54 -7.40 -17.11
C SER A 28 -0.68 -6.24 -16.60
N SER A 29 -0.97 -5.76 -15.39
CA SER A 29 -0.24 -4.68 -14.76
C SER A 29 1.03 -5.13 -14.02
N TRP A 30 1.18 -6.41 -13.73
CA TRP A 30 2.33 -6.90 -12.98
C TRP A 30 3.55 -7.10 -13.88
N LEU A 31 4.59 -6.38 -13.61
CA LEU A 31 5.89 -6.52 -14.26
C LEU A 31 6.77 -7.55 -13.56
N TRP A 32 6.58 -7.70 -12.25
CA TRP A 32 7.26 -8.70 -11.43
C TRP A 32 6.41 -9.04 -10.20
N GLY A 33 6.42 -10.31 -9.82
CA GLY A 33 5.72 -10.82 -8.65
C GLY A 33 6.25 -12.17 -8.20
N VAL A 34 5.88 -12.55 -7.00
CA VAL A 34 6.13 -13.90 -6.48
C VAL A 34 4.87 -14.72 -6.72
N MET A 35 4.97 -15.73 -7.57
CA MET A 35 3.90 -16.70 -7.78
C MET A 35 3.90 -17.71 -6.63
N ILE A 36 2.74 -17.87 -6.00
CA ILE A 36 2.54 -18.76 -4.86
C ILE A 36 1.56 -19.85 -5.25
N THR A 37 1.91 -21.10 -4.95
CA THR A 37 1.02 -22.25 -5.15
C THR A 37 0.64 -22.87 -3.79
N PRO A 38 -0.50 -23.58 -3.70
CA PRO A 38 -0.91 -24.25 -2.47
C PRO A 38 0.14 -25.19 -1.87
N ASP A 39 1.04 -25.72 -2.69
CA ASP A 39 2.08 -26.68 -2.26
C ASP A 39 3.35 -25.99 -1.72
N ASN A 40 3.43 -24.65 -1.78
CA ASN A 40 4.59 -23.95 -1.25
C ASN A 40 4.62 -23.98 0.28
N ASP A 41 5.81 -24.15 0.86
CA ASP A 41 6.00 -24.19 2.32
C ASP A 41 5.40 -22.95 3.01
N VAL A 42 5.49 -21.79 2.39
CA VAL A 42 4.93 -20.54 2.91
C VAL A 42 3.40 -20.58 3.07
N VAL A 43 2.70 -21.42 2.29
CA VAL A 43 1.26 -21.67 2.42
C VAL A 43 1.01 -22.77 3.44
N GLN A 44 1.81 -23.80 3.47
CA GLN A 44 1.69 -24.93 4.39
C GLN A 44 1.89 -24.52 5.87
N THR A 45 2.67 -23.47 6.12
CA THR A 45 2.78 -22.86 7.45
C THR A 45 1.55 -22.07 7.87
N GLY A 46 0.55 -21.92 6.99
CA GLY A 46 -0.76 -21.35 7.27
C GLY A 46 -0.78 -19.83 7.21
N ILE A 47 -0.69 -19.17 8.37
CA ILE A 47 -0.96 -17.72 8.49
C ILE A 47 0.29 -16.84 8.43
N ILE A 48 1.45 -17.37 8.05
CA ILE A 48 2.72 -16.62 8.09
C ILE A 48 3.16 -16.22 6.67
N ASN A 49 2.29 -15.56 5.92
CA ASN A 49 2.62 -15.06 4.60
C ASN A 49 1.92 -13.72 4.30
N TRP A 50 2.30 -13.09 3.21
CA TRP A 50 1.77 -11.79 2.83
C TRP A 50 0.24 -11.77 2.63
N PRO A 51 -0.40 -12.73 1.91
CA PRO A 51 -1.86 -12.76 1.78
C PRO A 51 -2.59 -12.83 3.12
N SER A 52 -2.12 -13.65 4.06
CA SER A 52 -2.74 -13.79 5.39
C SER A 52 -2.70 -12.49 6.20
N HIS A 53 -1.69 -11.65 5.96
CA HIS A 53 -1.54 -10.36 6.64
C HIS A 53 -2.33 -9.22 5.99
N LEU A 54 -2.50 -9.23 4.67
CA LEU A 54 -3.07 -8.09 3.93
C LEU A 54 -4.48 -8.32 3.42
N CYS A 55 -4.84 -9.56 3.04
CA CYS A 55 -6.19 -9.85 2.59
C CYS A 55 -7.17 -9.89 3.77
N SER A 56 -8.13 -8.97 3.77
CA SER A 56 -9.19 -8.91 4.80
C SER A 56 -10.27 -9.99 4.63
N PHE A 57 -10.24 -10.74 3.53
CA PHE A 57 -11.30 -11.66 3.12
C PHE A 57 -10.87 -13.13 3.12
N THR A 58 -9.70 -13.44 3.64
CA THR A 58 -9.27 -14.83 3.82
C THR A 58 -9.93 -15.45 5.07
N GLY A 59 -10.39 -16.68 4.94
CA GLY A 59 -10.90 -17.46 6.08
C GLY A 59 -9.80 -17.93 7.05
N ASN A 60 -8.52 -17.68 6.74
CA ASN A 60 -7.36 -18.04 7.55
C ASN A 60 -6.36 -16.87 7.62
N GLY A 61 -6.84 -15.70 8.06
CA GLY A 61 -6.03 -14.49 8.17
C GLY A 61 -5.19 -14.47 9.45
N TYR A 62 -3.98 -13.91 9.36
CA TYR A 62 -3.11 -13.72 10.53
C TYR A 62 -3.78 -12.93 11.64
N THR A 63 -4.64 -12.00 11.27
CA THR A 63 -5.33 -11.08 12.20
C THR A 63 -6.82 -11.38 12.33
N SER A 64 -7.33 -12.42 11.66
CA SER A 64 -8.73 -12.83 11.81
C SER A 64 -8.99 -13.31 13.24
N GLY A 65 -10.10 -12.85 13.82
CA GLY A 65 -10.44 -13.16 15.22
C GLY A 65 -9.68 -12.34 16.28
N VAL A 66 -8.76 -11.44 15.88
CA VAL A 66 -8.15 -10.46 16.77
C VAL A 66 -8.91 -9.15 16.61
N PRO A 67 -9.56 -8.60 17.67
CA PRO A 67 -10.21 -7.29 17.57
C PRO A 67 -9.26 -6.24 17.00
N ASP A 68 -9.72 -5.50 15.98
CA ASP A 68 -8.93 -4.49 15.27
C ASP A 68 -7.60 -4.98 14.64
N GLY A 69 -7.43 -6.27 14.46
CA GLY A 69 -6.22 -6.87 13.90
C GLY A 69 -5.98 -6.60 12.41
N TYR A 70 -7.02 -6.25 11.65
CA TYR A 70 -6.93 -6.00 10.23
C TYR A 70 -6.07 -4.77 9.89
N ARG A 71 -5.46 -4.80 8.69
CA ARG A 71 -4.67 -3.66 8.19
C ARG A 71 -5.58 -2.53 7.73
N LYS A 72 -5.38 -1.36 8.33
CA LYS A 72 -6.19 -0.16 8.09
C LYS A 72 -5.36 0.92 7.41
N VAL A 73 -6.00 1.70 6.54
CA VAL A 73 -5.39 2.94 6.06
C VAL A 73 -5.39 3.98 7.19
N ASN A 74 -4.38 4.84 7.20
CA ASN A 74 -4.39 6.02 8.06
C ASN A 74 -5.57 6.94 7.68
N SER A 75 -6.42 7.31 8.64
CA SER A 75 -7.61 8.14 8.38
C SER A 75 -7.25 9.46 7.69
N ALA A 76 -6.13 10.09 8.07
CA ALA A 76 -5.66 11.31 7.40
C ALA A 76 -5.29 11.09 5.92
N LEU A 77 -4.87 9.88 5.53
CA LEU A 77 -4.69 9.56 4.10
C LEU A 77 -6.03 9.31 3.43
N TYR A 78 -6.93 8.58 4.09
CA TYR A 78 -8.27 8.30 3.58
C TYR A 78 -9.04 9.59 3.25
N ASP A 79 -8.97 10.58 4.14
CA ASP A 79 -9.65 11.87 3.99
C ASP A 79 -9.12 12.70 2.80
N LEU A 80 -7.88 12.45 2.37
CA LEU A 80 -7.28 13.09 1.19
C LEU A 80 -7.69 12.44 -0.14
N ILE A 81 -8.31 11.25 -0.12
CA ILE A 81 -8.77 10.59 -1.35
C ILE A 81 -10.12 11.18 -1.76
N PRO A 82 -10.24 11.74 -2.98
CA PRO A 82 -11.52 12.26 -3.47
C PRO A 82 -12.61 11.19 -3.55
N GLU A 83 -13.87 11.59 -3.41
CA GLU A 83 -15.03 10.68 -3.57
C GLU A 83 -15.15 10.11 -4.99
N THR A 84 -14.60 10.81 -5.98
CA THR A 84 -14.56 10.39 -7.39
C THR A 84 -13.47 9.38 -7.70
N ASP A 85 -12.51 9.20 -6.78
CA ASP A 85 -11.37 8.28 -6.95
C ASP A 85 -11.75 6.89 -6.44
N ILE A 86 -11.69 5.89 -7.32
CA ILE A 86 -12.02 4.50 -6.97
C ILE A 86 -11.18 3.96 -5.81
N ARG A 87 -9.96 4.46 -5.62
CA ARG A 87 -9.07 4.02 -4.54
C ARG A 87 -9.60 4.34 -3.15
N LYS A 88 -10.57 5.28 -3.03
CA LYS A 88 -11.29 5.50 -1.77
C LYS A 88 -12.06 4.25 -1.36
N GLN A 89 -12.59 3.53 -2.33
CA GLN A 89 -13.31 2.28 -2.13
C GLN A 89 -12.40 1.08 -1.79
N TRP A 90 -11.07 1.24 -1.89
CA TRP A 90 -10.11 0.24 -1.41
C TRP A 90 -10.00 0.16 0.11
N PHE A 91 -10.78 0.98 0.79
CA PHE A 91 -10.85 1.03 2.25
C PHE A 91 -12.29 1.22 2.70
N LEU A 92 -12.65 0.62 3.82
CA LEU A 92 -13.96 0.89 4.43
C LEU A 92 -14.06 2.36 4.87
N SER A 93 -15.19 2.96 4.59
CA SER A 93 -15.55 4.29 5.11
C SER A 93 -15.68 4.27 6.64
N PRO A 94 -15.80 5.44 7.30
CA PRO A 94 -16.17 5.53 8.71
C PRO A 94 -17.46 4.78 9.06
N ASP A 95 -18.37 4.60 8.09
CA ASP A 95 -19.64 3.87 8.23
C ASP A 95 -19.55 2.40 7.81
N ASN A 96 -18.35 1.84 7.67
CA ASN A 96 -18.08 0.47 7.24
C ASN A 96 -18.65 0.13 5.84
N LYS A 97 -18.55 1.06 4.88
CA LYS A 97 -19.03 0.88 3.51
C LYS A 97 -17.88 0.90 2.52
N SER A 98 -17.99 0.04 1.50
CA SER A 98 -17.19 0.07 0.29
C SER A 98 -17.97 -0.58 -0.85
N SER A 99 -18.11 0.12 -1.97
CA SER A 99 -18.79 -0.40 -3.15
C SER A 99 -18.15 -1.67 -3.72
N LEU A 100 -16.92 -1.98 -3.33
CA LEU A 100 -16.26 -3.22 -3.73
C LEU A 100 -16.89 -4.47 -3.12
N ILE A 101 -17.57 -4.35 -1.98
CA ILE A 101 -18.03 -5.49 -1.18
C ILE A 101 -19.45 -5.32 -0.59
N ASP A 102 -20.09 -4.16 -0.77
CA ASP A 102 -21.40 -3.89 -0.14
C ASP A 102 -22.51 -4.88 -0.54
N ASN A 103 -22.39 -5.51 -1.71
CA ASN A 103 -23.33 -6.50 -2.21
C ASN A 103 -22.88 -7.95 -2.02
N GLU A 104 -21.72 -8.17 -1.43
CA GLU A 104 -21.13 -9.50 -1.26
C GLU A 104 -21.53 -10.12 0.08
N GLN A 105 -21.79 -11.42 0.07
CA GLN A 105 -22.26 -12.17 1.24
C GLN A 105 -21.61 -13.56 1.33
N ILE A 106 -21.42 -14.04 2.53
CA ILE A 106 -21.09 -15.42 2.84
C ILE A 106 -22.23 -15.96 3.74
N GLU A 107 -22.88 -17.04 3.32
CA GLU A 107 -23.96 -17.70 4.07
C GLU A 107 -25.09 -16.73 4.50
N GLY A 108 -25.40 -15.74 3.64
CA GLY A 108 -26.44 -14.74 3.91
C GLY A 108 -26.01 -13.59 4.84
N THR A 109 -24.76 -13.57 5.26
CA THR A 109 -24.18 -12.52 6.10
C THR A 109 -23.28 -11.61 5.25
N SER A 110 -23.35 -10.30 5.44
CA SER A 110 -22.51 -9.36 4.72
C SER A 110 -21.02 -9.63 5.01
N ILE A 111 -20.15 -9.34 4.05
CA ILE A 111 -18.69 -9.50 4.21
C ILE A 111 -18.17 -8.74 5.44
N VAL A 112 -18.66 -7.51 5.65
CA VAL A 112 -18.27 -6.70 6.81
C VAL A 112 -18.60 -7.38 8.14
N GLU A 113 -19.80 -7.93 8.25
CA GLU A 113 -20.26 -8.61 9.47
C GLU A 113 -19.57 -9.97 9.64
N TYR A 114 -19.48 -10.76 8.56
CA TYR A 114 -18.88 -12.09 8.59
C TYR A 114 -17.43 -12.08 9.10
N PHE A 115 -16.64 -11.10 8.65
CA PHE A 115 -15.25 -10.95 9.08
C PHE A 115 -15.06 -9.99 10.26
N GLY A 116 -16.11 -9.34 10.76
CA GLY A 116 -16.00 -8.35 11.84
C GLY A 116 -15.15 -7.15 11.45
N LEU A 117 -15.28 -6.68 10.20
CA LEU A 117 -14.48 -5.58 9.69
C LEU A 117 -14.91 -4.26 10.32
N THR A 118 -13.97 -3.38 10.51
CA THR A 118 -14.15 -2.07 11.17
C THR A 118 -13.70 -0.93 10.23
N PRO A 119 -14.00 0.35 10.53
CA PRO A 119 -13.65 1.46 9.66
C PRO A 119 -12.18 1.47 9.24
N TYR A 120 -11.93 1.91 8.02
CA TYR A 120 -10.63 2.03 7.39
C TYR A 120 -9.90 0.72 7.06
N VAL A 121 -10.49 -0.44 7.34
CA VAL A 121 -9.95 -1.74 6.91
C VAL A 121 -9.83 -1.77 5.39
N ASN A 122 -8.73 -2.33 4.88
CA ASN A 122 -8.52 -2.41 3.44
C ASN A 122 -9.41 -3.46 2.79
N THR A 123 -9.95 -3.11 1.64
CA THR A 123 -10.72 -3.95 0.72
C THR A 123 -9.98 -4.17 -0.61
N LYS A 124 -8.74 -3.69 -0.70
CA LYS A 124 -7.92 -3.68 -1.91
C LYS A 124 -7.53 -5.09 -2.38
N PHE A 125 -7.03 -5.91 -1.44
CA PHE A 125 -6.42 -7.20 -1.78
C PHE A 125 -7.45 -8.32 -1.74
N GLY A 126 -7.61 -9.01 -2.87
CA GLY A 126 -8.50 -10.17 -3.01
C GLY A 126 -7.96 -11.43 -2.34
N ALA A 127 -8.87 -12.29 -1.90
CA ALA A 127 -8.52 -13.63 -1.43
C ALA A 127 -8.04 -14.54 -2.58
N TYR A 128 -7.45 -15.68 -2.24
CA TYR A 128 -7.04 -16.67 -3.22
C TYR A 128 -8.21 -17.05 -4.13
N GLN A 129 -7.96 -17.06 -5.44
CA GLN A 129 -8.97 -17.28 -6.49
C GLN A 129 -10.15 -16.29 -6.47
N SER A 130 -10.00 -15.15 -5.79
CA SER A 130 -11.07 -14.17 -5.57
C SER A 130 -12.31 -14.73 -4.87
N ILE A 131 -12.14 -15.77 -4.05
CA ILE A 131 -13.23 -16.39 -3.28
C ILE A 131 -13.19 -15.88 -1.84
N PHE A 132 -14.21 -15.13 -1.45
CA PHE A 132 -14.36 -14.66 -0.07
C PHE A 132 -14.44 -15.85 0.90
N GLY A 133 -13.68 -15.79 1.98
CA GLY A 133 -13.62 -16.87 2.97
C GLY A 133 -12.72 -18.04 2.60
N ASN A 134 -12.05 -18.01 1.44
CA ASN A 134 -11.08 -19.03 1.09
C ASN A 134 -9.98 -19.12 2.16
N THR A 135 -9.71 -20.32 2.65
CA THR A 135 -8.74 -20.55 3.73
C THR A 135 -7.31 -20.76 3.24
N THR A 136 -7.11 -20.86 1.92
CA THR A 136 -5.80 -21.05 1.32
C THR A 136 -5.14 -19.69 1.06
N ASN A 137 -4.01 -19.40 1.68
CA ASN A 137 -3.29 -18.15 1.50
C ASN A 137 -2.27 -18.26 0.36
N ALA A 138 -2.71 -18.62 -0.84
CA ALA A 138 -1.89 -18.82 -2.03
C ALA A 138 -2.06 -17.72 -3.08
N SER A 139 -2.54 -16.55 -2.70
CA SER A 139 -2.53 -15.37 -3.57
C SER A 139 -1.10 -14.96 -3.89
N ASP A 140 -0.85 -14.59 -5.15
CA ASP A 140 0.45 -14.11 -5.58
C ASP A 140 0.79 -12.76 -4.93
N TRP A 141 2.07 -12.42 -4.91
CA TRP A 141 2.59 -11.24 -4.26
C TRP A 141 3.16 -10.24 -5.27
N PRO A 142 2.56 -9.03 -5.42
CA PRO A 142 3.08 -8.02 -6.34
C PRO A 142 4.37 -7.41 -5.78
N LEU A 143 5.42 -7.39 -6.61
CA LEU A 143 6.69 -6.72 -6.31
C LEU A 143 6.89 -5.48 -7.16
N MET A 144 6.37 -5.47 -8.40
CA MET A 144 6.48 -4.34 -9.31
C MET A 144 5.27 -4.33 -10.25
N ARG A 145 4.61 -3.17 -10.34
CA ARG A 145 3.47 -2.97 -11.23
C ARG A 145 3.70 -1.78 -12.17
N VAL A 146 3.08 -1.84 -13.34
CA VAL A 146 3.22 -0.78 -14.34
C VAL A 146 2.68 0.57 -13.85
N GLU A 147 1.71 0.57 -12.94
CA GLU A 147 1.19 1.78 -12.30
C GLU A 147 2.28 2.55 -11.57
N GLU A 148 3.20 1.85 -10.89
CA GLU A 148 4.36 2.50 -10.25
C GLU A 148 5.25 3.18 -11.29
N MET A 149 5.41 2.56 -12.47
CA MET A 149 6.25 3.12 -13.53
C MET A 149 5.69 4.44 -14.08
N TYR A 150 4.36 4.59 -14.16
CA TYR A 150 3.73 5.87 -14.50
C TYR A 150 4.04 6.95 -13.46
N LEU A 151 3.98 6.60 -12.17
CA LEU A 151 4.27 7.54 -11.08
C LEU A 151 5.75 7.92 -11.05
N ILE A 152 6.67 6.98 -11.28
CA ILE A 152 8.11 7.26 -11.42
C ILE A 152 8.39 8.15 -12.63
N LYS A 153 7.78 7.87 -13.78
CA LYS A 153 7.94 8.68 -15.01
C LYS A 153 7.47 10.11 -14.76
N ALA A 154 6.28 10.30 -14.20
CA ALA A 154 5.72 11.61 -13.92
C ALA A 154 6.63 12.44 -13.00
N GLU A 155 7.10 11.85 -11.89
CA GLU A 155 8.02 12.50 -10.96
C GLU A 155 9.34 12.87 -11.65
N ALA A 156 9.94 11.94 -12.39
CA ALA A 156 11.21 12.14 -13.06
C ALA A 156 11.14 13.24 -14.15
N GLU A 157 10.05 13.31 -14.91
CA GLU A 157 9.82 14.37 -15.90
C GLU A 157 9.80 15.75 -15.25
N ALA A 158 9.02 15.92 -14.19
CA ALA A 158 8.89 17.19 -13.50
C ALA A 158 10.18 17.63 -12.81
N MET A 159 10.84 16.71 -12.10
CA MET A 159 12.12 16.99 -11.43
C MET A 159 13.27 17.18 -12.41
N GLY A 160 13.15 16.64 -13.61
CA GLY A 160 14.06 16.89 -14.74
C GLY A 160 13.82 18.21 -15.49
N GLY A 161 12.91 19.07 -15.01
CA GLY A 161 12.62 20.38 -15.58
C GLY A 161 11.43 20.41 -16.55
N ASN A 162 10.75 19.30 -16.77
CA ASN A 162 9.55 19.23 -17.61
C ASN A 162 8.29 19.02 -16.77
N LEU A 163 7.91 20.03 -15.99
CA LEU A 163 6.72 19.99 -15.14
C LEU A 163 5.44 19.70 -15.94
N SER A 164 5.27 20.29 -17.12
CA SER A 164 4.09 20.08 -17.95
C SER A 164 3.99 18.62 -18.45
N GLY A 165 5.11 18.01 -18.81
CA GLY A 165 5.19 16.59 -19.19
C GLY A 165 4.81 15.70 -18.02
N GLY A 166 5.40 15.93 -16.84
CA GLY A 166 5.07 15.18 -15.63
C GLY A 166 3.58 15.25 -15.27
N LYS A 167 2.99 16.46 -15.31
CA LYS A 167 1.54 16.65 -15.10
C LYS A 167 0.72 15.86 -16.11
N SER A 168 1.08 15.92 -17.39
CA SER A 168 0.40 15.20 -18.46
C SER A 168 0.44 13.67 -18.25
N THR A 169 1.62 13.16 -17.87
CA THR A 169 1.80 11.72 -17.57
C THR A 169 0.93 11.29 -16.38
N LEU A 170 0.93 12.04 -15.29
CA LEU A 170 0.15 11.74 -14.10
C LEU A 170 -1.36 11.82 -14.37
N GLU A 171 -1.81 12.91 -15.00
CA GLU A 171 -3.22 13.13 -15.32
C GLU A 171 -3.76 12.05 -16.26
N ASN A 172 -3.01 11.67 -17.29
CA ASN A 172 -3.42 10.60 -18.20
C ASN A 172 -3.59 9.28 -17.47
N PHE A 173 -2.65 8.93 -16.59
CA PHE A 173 -2.76 7.70 -15.78
C PHE A 173 -3.96 7.75 -14.84
N VAL A 174 -4.05 8.79 -14.00
CA VAL A 174 -5.06 8.84 -12.95
C VAL A 174 -6.48 8.97 -13.55
N ARG A 175 -6.67 9.82 -14.57
CA ARG A 175 -7.98 9.96 -15.23
C ARG A 175 -8.47 8.69 -15.90
N THR A 176 -7.55 7.97 -16.54
CA THR A 176 -7.93 6.76 -17.28
C THR A 176 -8.26 5.59 -16.36
N TYR A 177 -7.55 5.48 -15.24
CA TYR A 177 -7.57 4.24 -14.47
C TYR A 177 -8.05 4.37 -13.02
N ARG A 178 -8.22 5.61 -12.48
CA ARG A 178 -8.53 5.81 -11.05
C ARG A 178 -9.63 6.86 -10.80
N ASP A 179 -9.43 8.07 -11.28
CA ASP A 179 -10.34 9.20 -11.07
C ASP A 179 -10.49 10.03 -12.35
N PRO A 180 -11.59 9.88 -13.09
CA PRO A 180 -11.81 10.63 -14.34
C PRO A 180 -11.82 12.16 -14.17
N SER A 181 -12.01 12.66 -12.95
CA SER A 181 -12.04 14.11 -12.64
C SER A 181 -10.71 14.70 -12.24
N PHE A 182 -9.67 13.86 -12.06
CA PHE A 182 -8.37 14.29 -11.54
C PHE A 182 -7.72 15.38 -12.40
N THR A 183 -7.23 16.41 -11.75
CA THR A 183 -6.40 17.46 -12.37
C THR A 183 -5.31 17.88 -11.39
N SER A 184 -4.06 17.90 -11.86
CA SER A 184 -2.92 18.35 -11.07
C SER A 184 -3.03 19.84 -10.74
N LYS A 185 -2.88 20.16 -9.45
CA LYS A 185 -2.91 21.54 -8.94
C LYS A 185 -1.51 22.11 -8.67
N ALA A 186 -0.46 21.33 -8.91
CA ALA A 186 0.91 21.73 -8.64
C ALA A 186 1.35 22.92 -9.52
N ASN A 187 2.06 23.86 -8.93
CA ASN A 187 2.59 25.04 -9.62
C ASN A 187 4.11 25.03 -9.72
N SER A 188 4.77 24.14 -9.01
CA SER A 188 6.22 23.94 -9.04
C SER A 188 6.54 22.44 -9.12
N ALA A 189 7.78 22.12 -9.48
CA ALA A 189 8.25 20.72 -9.46
C ALA A 189 8.18 20.11 -8.06
N GLN A 190 8.43 20.91 -7.01
CA GLN A 190 8.35 20.43 -5.63
C GLN A 190 6.90 20.14 -5.21
N ASP A 191 5.94 21.04 -5.52
CA ASP A 191 4.53 20.80 -5.26
C ASP A 191 4.06 19.53 -6.01
N PHE A 192 4.55 19.35 -7.24
CA PHE A 192 4.21 18.20 -8.05
C PHE A 192 4.80 16.90 -7.49
N GLN A 193 6.03 16.93 -6.97
CA GLN A 193 6.62 15.78 -6.28
C GLN A 193 5.78 15.37 -5.08
N ASP A 194 5.25 16.32 -4.32
CA ASP A 194 4.36 16.06 -3.19
C ASP A 194 3.02 15.47 -3.65
N GLU A 195 2.48 15.95 -4.77
CA GLU A 195 1.28 15.39 -5.38
C GLU A 195 1.51 13.96 -5.87
N VAL A 196 2.62 13.66 -6.55
CA VAL A 196 2.98 12.29 -6.93
C VAL A 196 3.18 11.41 -5.71
N TRP A 197 3.80 11.91 -4.63
CA TRP A 197 3.92 11.16 -3.39
C TRP A 197 2.55 10.79 -2.79
N LEU A 198 1.58 11.70 -2.82
CA LEU A 198 0.21 11.38 -2.40
C LEU A 198 -0.39 10.28 -3.28
N GLN A 199 -0.23 10.37 -4.61
CA GLN A 199 -0.70 9.34 -5.54
C GLN A 199 -0.04 7.99 -5.29
N ARG A 200 1.25 7.94 -4.98
CA ARG A 200 1.99 6.72 -4.60
C ARG A 200 1.44 6.11 -3.32
N ARG A 201 1.17 6.93 -2.30
CA ARG A 201 0.58 6.46 -1.03
C ARG A 201 -0.77 5.80 -1.20
N MET A 202 -1.60 6.30 -2.12
CA MET A 202 -2.91 5.73 -2.46
C MET A 202 -2.75 4.46 -3.30
N GLU A 203 -2.01 4.55 -4.39
CA GLU A 203 -1.87 3.47 -5.38
C GLU A 203 -1.13 2.25 -4.83
N LEU A 204 -0.02 2.48 -4.14
CA LEU A 204 0.90 1.44 -3.68
C LEU A 204 0.71 1.09 -2.20
N TRP A 205 -0.44 1.44 -1.63
CA TRP A 205 -0.76 1.10 -0.26
C TRP A 205 -0.68 -0.41 -0.03
N GLY A 206 0.00 -0.82 1.04
CA GLY A 206 0.19 -2.23 1.39
C GLY A 206 1.28 -2.97 0.61
N GLU A 207 1.94 -2.34 -0.37
CA GLU A 207 2.93 -2.97 -1.24
C GLU A 207 4.40 -2.70 -0.82
N GLY A 208 4.63 -2.10 0.35
CA GLY A 208 5.97 -1.96 0.95
C GLY A 208 6.72 -0.67 0.62
N PHE A 209 6.19 0.23 -0.21
CA PHE A 209 6.92 1.41 -0.71
C PHE A 209 6.99 2.60 0.26
N SER A 210 6.09 2.69 1.24
CA SER A 210 5.91 3.91 2.05
C SER A 210 7.17 4.34 2.80
N LEU A 211 7.93 3.40 3.37
CA LEU A 211 9.15 3.75 4.11
C LEU A 211 10.22 4.33 3.18
N PHE A 212 10.41 3.72 2.01
CA PHE A 212 11.36 4.21 1.02
C PHE A 212 11.02 5.61 0.53
N ASP A 213 9.74 5.89 0.26
CA ASP A 213 9.28 7.20 -0.15
C ASP A 213 9.46 8.25 0.97
N ILE A 214 9.15 7.91 2.22
CA ILE A 214 9.35 8.78 3.39
C ILE A 214 10.83 9.15 3.53
N LEU A 215 11.73 8.18 3.40
CA LEU A 215 13.18 8.42 3.53
C LEU A 215 13.74 9.25 2.36
N ARG A 216 13.46 8.86 1.12
CA ARG A 216 14.00 9.57 -0.06
C ARG A 216 13.48 10.99 -0.20
N LEU A 217 12.22 11.24 0.18
CA LEU A 217 11.56 12.54 0.09
C LEU A 217 11.65 13.35 1.39
N LYS A 218 12.31 12.81 2.42
CA LYS A 218 12.48 13.44 3.74
C LYS A 218 11.14 13.88 4.33
N LYS A 219 10.15 12.96 4.35
CA LYS A 219 8.81 13.26 4.85
C LYS A 219 8.65 12.86 6.31
N PRO A 220 7.86 13.62 7.09
CA PRO A 220 7.50 13.22 8.45
C PRO A 220 6.50 12.05 8.45
N VAL A 221 6.49 11.29 9.54
CA VAL A 221 5.42 10.32 9.81
C VAL A 221 4.39 10.96 10.73
N VAL A 222 3.13 11.00 10.29
CA VAL A 222 2.04 11.63 11.04
C VAL A 222 1.05 10.55 11.48
N ARG A 223 0.90 10.36 12.81
CA ARG A 223 -0.04 9.43 13.44
C ARG A 223 -0.97 10.08 14.44
N LYS A 224 -0.61 11.26 15.01
CA LYS A 224 -1.48 11.99 15.95
C LYS A 224 -2.79 12.38 15.28
N ASN A 225 -3.88 12.29 16.04
CA ASN A 225 -5.24 12.61 15.60
C ASN A 225 -5.71 11.78 14.40
N THR A 226 -5.32 10.52 14.34
CA THR A 226 -5.73 9.56 13.30
C THR A 226 -6.31 8.32 13.97
N ASN A 227 -6.64 7.30 13.17
CA ASN A 227 -7.19 6.02 13.64
C ASN A 227 -6.14 5.04 14.20
N TYR A 228 -4.92 5.48 14.47
CA TYR A 228 -3.95 4.63 15.17
C TYR A 228 -4.33 4.43 16.64
N ASP A 229 -3.93 3.30 17.21
CA ASP A 229 -4.06 3.07 18.65
C ASP A 229 -3.40 4.21 19.44
N PRO A 230 -4.03 4.71 20.52
CA PRO A 230 -3.48 5.80 21.33
C PRO A 230 -2.02 5.59 21.78
N SER A 231 -1.61 4.35 22.03
CA SER A 231 -0.25 3.99 22.44
C SER A 231 0.82 4.24 21.37
N VAL A 232 0.41 4.43 20.10
CA VAL A 232 1.31 4.67 18.96
C VAL A 232 0.97 5.94 18.19
N GLN A 233 0.12 6.80 18.73
CA GLN A 233 -0.25 8.09 18.15
C GLN A 233 0.82 9.16 18.37
N TYR A 234 1.97 9.00 17.77
CA TYR A 234 3.03 10.01 17.79
C TYR A 234 3.43 10.41 16.36
N ASN A 235 4.02 11.59 16.23
CA ASN A 235 4.62 12.03 14.97
C ASN A 235 6.13 11.88 15.04
N SER A 236 6.73 11.44 13.93
CA SER A 236 8.18 11.48 13.76
C SER A 236 8.54 12.59 12.77
N ALA A 237 9.58 13.35 13.09
CA ALA A 237 10.14 14.32 12.15
C ALA A 237 10.67 13.62 10.89
N ALA A 238 10.87 14.40 9.83
CA ALA A 238 11.64 13.93 8.69
C ALA A 238 13.03 13.48 9.14
N GLU A 239 13.53 12.40 8.54
CA GLU A 239 14.87 11.84 8.85
C GLU A 239 15.08 11.47 10.34
N ALA A 240 13.99 11.23 11.09
CA ALA A 240 14.11 10.81 12.49
C ALA A 240 14.91 9.50 12.59
N GLN A 241 15.78 9.39 13.59
CA GLN A 241 16.65 8.23 13.81
C GLN A 241 15.88 6.91 13.87
N ILE A 242 14.64 6.90 14.38
CA ILE A 242 13.79 5.71 14.43
C ILE A 242 13.45 5.14 13.04
N LEU A 243 13.59 5.93 11.98
CA LEU A 243 13.37 5.50 10.59
C LEU A 243 14.61 4.87 9.95
N ILE A 244 15.74 4.91 10.63
CA ILE A 244 17.03 4.40 10.14
C ILE A 244 17.34 3.08 10.84
N TYR A 245 17.51 2.01 10.06
CA TYR A 245 17.88 0.72 10.61
C TYR A 245 19.27 0.74 11.21
N ARG A 246 19.40 0.10 12.37
CA ARG A 246 20.70 -0.21 12.97
C ARG A 246 21.23 -1.53 12.42
N ILE A 247 22.57 -1.67 12.41
CA ILE A 247 23.21 -2.96 12.16
C ILE A 247 22.78 -3.91 13.29
N PRO A 248 22.30 -5.12 12.98
CA PRO A 248 21.87 -6.08 13.99
C PRO A 248 22.95 -6.40 15.01
N GLN A 249 22.56 -6.62 16.26
CA GLN A 249 23.51 -6.90 17.34
C GLN A 249 24.38 -8.14 17.06
N CYS A 250 23.80 -9.19 16.45
CA CYS A 250 24.55 -10.38 16.08
C CYS A 250 25.69 -10.08 15.10
N GLU A 251 25.48 -9.15 14.15
CA GLU A 251 26.54 -8.72 13.23
C GLU A 251 27.60 -7.90 13.96
N MET A 252 27.20 -7.01 14.87
CA MET A 252 28.12 -6.21 15.68
C MET A 252 29.05 -7.08 16.56
N GLU A 253 28.54 -8.20 17.07
CA GLU A 253 29.27 -9.10 17.94
C GLU A 253 30.20 -10.07 17.20
N THR A 254 29.90 -10.41 15.97
CA THR A 254 30.61 -11.46 15.21
C THR A 254 31.51 -10.91 14.12
N ASN A 255 31.28 -9.71 13.62
CA ASN A 255 32.10 -9.09 12.58
C ASN A 255 33.15 -8.18 13.15
N SER A 256 34.41 -8.68 13.16
CA SER A 256 35.57 -7.91 13.65
C SER A 256 35.94 -6.69 12.79
N GLY A 257 35.30 -6.51 11.61
CA GLY A 257 35.54 -5.39 10.71
C GLY A 257 34.71 -4.15 11.03
N ILE A 258 33.78 -4.23 11.98
CA ILE A 258 32.92 -3.13 12.41
C ILE A 258 32.97 -2.93 13.92
N SER A 259 32.64 -1.71 14.35
CA SER A 259 32.64 -1.29 15.74
C SER A 259 31.35 -0.52 16.05
N ASP A 260 31.08 -0.25 17.32
CA ASP A 260 29.89 0.53 17.73
C ASP A 260 29.82 1.92 17.07
N THR A 261 30.93 2.49 16.66
CA THR A 261 31.00 3.78 15.96
C THR A 261 30.51 3.71 14.51
N ASP A 262 30.47 2.52 13.93
CA ASP A 262 29.98 2.30 12.57
C ASP A 262 28.46 2.10 12.53
N ASN A 263 27.85 1.89 13.70
CA ASN A 263 26.40 1.68 13.79
C ASN A 263 25.64 3.01 13.85
N ASN A 264 24.39 3.01 13.35
CA ASN A 264 23.51 4.14 13.52
C ASN A 264 23.18 4.35 15.01
N PRO A 265 23.03 5.59 15.48
CA PRO A 265 22.66 5.87 16.86
C PRO A 265 21.36 5.17 17.26
N ALA A 266 21.24 4.78 18.51
CA ALA A 266 19.99 4.29 19.05
C ALA A 266 18.95 5.42 19.02
N ALA A 267 17.80 5.17 18.38
CA ALA A 267 16.72 6.15 18.34
C ALA A 267 16.12 6.32 19.76
N PRO A 268 15.89 7.56 20.20
CA PRO A 268 15.12 7.79 21.41
C PRO A 268 13.69 7.26 21.20
N GLN A 269 13.06 6.80 22.28
CA GLN A 269 11.66 6.39 22.21
C GLN A 269 10.79 7.60 21.84
N PRO A 270 9.85 7.45 20.89
CA PRO A 270 8.91 8.51 20.59
C PRO A 270 8.09 8.85 21.82
N GLN A 271 7.82 10.14 22.00
CA GLN A 271 6.92 10.60 23.07
C GLN A 271 5.50 10.77 22.48
N LEU A 272 4.53 10.24 23.21
CA LEU A 272 3.09 10.31 22.87
C LEU A 272 2.55 11.74 22.92
#